data_0d869d067afaf80a89fd1ef9eca449b2
#
_entry.id   0d869d067afaf80a89fd1ef9eca449b2
#
_cell.length_a   1.000
_cell.length_b   1.000
_cell.length_c   1.000
_cell.angle_alpha   90.00
_cell.angle_beta   90.00
_cell.angle_gamma   90.00
#
_symmetry.space_group_name_H-M   'P 1'
#
loop_
_entity.id
_entity.type
_entity.pdbx_description
1 polymer ?
#
loop_
_entity_poly.entity_id
_entity_poly.type
_entity_poly.pdbx_seq_one_letter_code
_entity_poly.pdbx_strand_id
1 'polypeptide(L)'
;MAAFIADRVVRRHLATMARMNIGYDLLTWEGDILRLQFWAHAFDFLKKTGAVFMQTEGKLAGCWVMKIEEEGTAAEEGAPEDEPPADEAPDKAEQREKVIVRSDGTVTYVGKDMAYQLWKFGLLGKDFHYRIFEPEALGGPLWSTTSLESSAQAGAPSFGRASWVCNVIDTRQSYLQKLLKQALAALGYEQQASHSIHYSYEMVALSHATARELGYDTSTDADRPFVEVSGRKGLGVKADDLLDRLADKAAAEVSKRNAELPDADVKRIAETIATAAVRYFMVKFSRGKVIVFDIDEALSFEGESGPYLQYAAVRANNIFGKLKERHGIDERSLLGALASAAPDVLQADDQEAHDLWGLVLESARLDDVVDQGVRTLELSVVAKYAFGLAQAFNGFYHKYPVLNEERADVRLWRAAAVAYYRAQLTQALALMGCTVPEKM
;
A
#
# COMPACT_ATOMS: atom_id res chain seq x y z
N MET A 1 -22.40 -24.46 3.05
CA MET A 1 -21.80 -24.03 4.33
C MET A 1 -20.53 -23.20 4.10
N ALA A 2 -19.47 -23.76 3.48
CA ALA A 2 -18.19 -23.05 3.27
C ALA A 2 -18.33 -21.71 2.54
N ALA A 3 -19.03 -21.64 1.40
CA ALA A 3 -19.23 -20.39 0.66
C ALA A 3 -19.96 -19.31 1.50
N PHE A 4 -20.92 -19.69 2.33
CA PHE A 4 -21.63 -18.77 3.22
C PHE A 4 -20.69 -18.19 4.30
N ILE A 5 -19.84 -19.03 4.88
CA ILE A 5 -18.85 -18.58 5.88
C ILE A 5 -17.83 -17.66 5.23
N ALA A 6 -17.29 -18.06 4.07
CA ALA A 6 -16.31 -17.27 3.33
C ALA A 6 -16.85 -15.88 2.95
N ASP A 7 -18.10 -15.78 2.46
CA ASP A 7 -18.74 -14.49 2.14
C ASP A 7 -18.78 -13.58 3.38
N ARG A 8 -19.20 -14.09 4.54
CA ARG A 8 -19.27 -13.30 5.77
C ARG A 8 -17.91 -12.86 6.29
N VAL A 9 -16.90 -13.71 6.18
CA VAL A 9 -15.53 -13.40 6.58
C VAL A 9 -14.97 -12.30 5.67
N VAL A 10 -15.13 -12.43 4.35
CA VAL A 10 -14.67 -11.42 3.38
C VAL A 10 -15.34 -10.07 3.61
N ARG A 11 -16.65 -10.02 3.90
CA ARG A 11 -17.33 -8.75 4.24
C ARG A 11 -16.75 -8.09 5.49
N ARG A 12 -16.33 -8.87 6.49
CA ARG A 12 -15.64 -8.32 7.67
C ARG A 12 -14.26 -7.77 7.31
N HIS A 13 -13.50 -8.50 6.49
CA HIS A 13 -12.20 -7.99 6.00
C HIS A 13 -12.36 -6.69 5.21
N LEU A 14 -13.36 -6.60 4.33
CA LEU A 14 -13.65 -5.38 3.57
C LEU A 14 -14.01 -4.20 4.48
N ALA A 15 -14.78 -4.44 5.55
CA ALA A 15 -15.09 -3.40 6.53
C ALA A 15 -13.82 -2.88 7.24
N THR A 16 -12.91 -3.78 7.65
CA THR A 16 -11.62 -3.40 8.23
C THR A 16 -10.76 -2.63 7.22
N MET A 17 -10.71 -3.08 5.95
CA MET A 17 -9.95 -2.38 4.90
C MET A 17 -10.51 -1.00 4.59
N ALA A 18 -11.84 -0.84 4.57
CA ALA A 18 -12.47 0.47 4.38
C ALA A 18 -12.09 1.46 5.51
N ARG A 19 -11.97 1.01 6.75
CA ARG A 19 -11.47 1.84 7.87
C ARG A 19 -10.03 2.34 7.63
N MET A 20 -9.23 1.57 6.91
CA MET A 20 -7.87 1.96 6.50
C MET A 20 -7.84 2.73 5.18
N ASN A 21 -8.99 3.14 4.64
CA ASN A 21 -9.12 3.80 3.34
C ASN A 21 -8.55 2.95 2.19
N ILE A 22 -8.86 1.64 2.19
CA ILE A 22 -8.45 0.68 1.15
C ILE A 22 -9.71 0.12 0.49
N GLY A 23 -9.84 0.36 -0.82
CA GLY A 23 -10.89 -0.19 -1.67
C GLY A 23 -10.37 -1.27 -2.62
N TYR A 24 -11.30 -1.97 -3.25
CA TYR A 24 -11.02 -3.04 -4.22
C TYR A 24 -11.98 -2.95 -5.40
N ASP A 25 -11.51 -3.31 -6.59
CA ASP A 25 -12.33 -3.36 -7.80
C ASP A 25 -12.88 -4.77 -8.05
N LEU A 26 -12.10 -5.81 -7.70
CA LEU A 26 -12.44 -7.20 -7.96
C LEU A 26 -12.04 -8.13 -6.82
N LEU A 27 -12.95 -9.00 -6.41
CA LEU A 27 -12.67 -10.18 -5.58
C LEU A 27 -12.61 -11.43 -6.44
N THR A 28 -11.52 -12.18 -6.35
CA THR A 28 -11.34 -13.43 -7.06
C THR A 28 -11.46 -14.62 -6.12
N TRP A 29 -12.32 -15.59 -6.44
CA TRP A 29 -12.47 -16.79 -5.66
C TRP A 29 -11.60 -17.92 -6.23
N GLU A 30 -10.70 -18.47 -5.43
CA GLU A 30 -9.85 -19.61 -5.83
C GLU A 30 -10.67 -20.79 -6.36
N GLY A 31 -11.85 -21.04 -5.76
CA GLY A 31 -12.79 -22.07 -6.21
C GLY A 31 -13.27 -21.91 -7.65
N ASP A 32 -13.32 -20.67 -8.17
CA ASP A 32 -13.73 -20.43 -9.56
C ASP A 32 -12.60 -20.78 -10.55
N ILE A 33 -11.34 -20.55 -10.18
CA ILE A 33 -10.17 -20.99 -10.95
C ILE A 33 -10.21 -22.49 -11.20
N LEU A 34 -10.57 -23.25 -10.15
CA LEU A 34 -10.69 -24.71 -10.24
C LEU A 34 -11.91 -25.15 -11.07
N ARG A 35 -13.09 -24.59 -10.78
CA ARG A 35 -14.36 -24.98 -11.46
C ARG A 35 -14.35 -24.63 -12.94
N LEU A 36 -13.73 -23.52 -13.33
CA LEU A 36 -13.58 -23.10 -14.72
C LEU A 36 -12.40 -23.80 -15.42
N GLN A 37 -11.71 -24.70 -14.71
CA GLN A 37 -10.59 -25.48 -15.26
C GLN A 37 -9.46 -24.62 -15.84
N PHE A 38 -9.16 -23.46 -15.24
CA PHE A 38 -8.08 -22.59 -15.67
C PHE A 38 -6.73 -23.32 -15.64
N TRP A 39 -6.53 -24.13 -14.61
CA TRP A 39 -5.32 -24.93 -14.50
C TRP A 39 -5.13 -25.91 -15.66
N ALA A 40 -6.16 -26.64 -16.08
CA ALA A 40 -6.06 -27.62 -17.18
C ALA A 40 -5.56 -26.94 -18.48
N HIS A 41 -6.06 -25.71 -18.76
CA HIS A 41 -5.63 -24.92 -19.88
C HIS A 41 -4.15 -24.47 -19.74
N ALA A 42 -3.80 -23.91 -18.60
CA ALA A 42 -2.42 -23.49 -18.32
C ALA A 42 -1.44 -24.67 -18.41
N PHE A 43 -1.81 -25.82 -17.86
CA PHE A 43 -0.98 -27.03 -17.89
C PHE A 43 -0.75 -27.56 -19.30
N ASP A 44 -1.76 -27.53 -20.15
CA ASP A 44 -1.58 -27.91 -21.55
C ASP A 44 -0.62 -26.99 -22.30
N PHE A 45 -0.61 -25.70 -22.02
CA PHE A 45 0.41 -24.78 -22.55
C PHE A 45 1.80 -25.13 -22.04
N LEU A 46 1.96 -25.30 -20.72
CA LEU A 46 3.24 -25.63 -20.09
C LEU A 46 3.83 -26.94 -20.58
N LYS A 47 2.98 -27.97 -20.83
CA LYS A 47 3.43 -29.24 -21.43
C LYS A 47 3.91 -29.08 -22.87
N LYS A 48 3.15 -28.36 -23.69
CA LYS A 48 3.45 -28.17 -25.12
C LYS A 48 4.79 -27.45 -25.35
N THR A 49 5.14 -26.53 -24.48
CA THR A 49 6.39 -25.78 -24.55
C THR A 49 7.58 -26.48 -23.88
N GLY A 50 7.35 -27.59 -23.17
CA GLY A 50 8.37 -28.27 -22.39
C GLY A 50 8.78 -27.53 -21.11
N ALA A 51 8.03 -26.48 -20.72
CA ALA A 51 8.27 -25.73 -19.47
C ALA A 51 8.05 -26.62 -18.23
N VAL A 52 7.18 -27.63 -18.35
CA VAL A 52 7.01 -28.69 -17.35
C VAL A 52 7.21 -30.05 -18.03
N PHE A 53 7.85 -30.97 -17.31
CA PHE A 53 8.07 -32.35 -17.77
C PHE A 53 7.80 -33.32 -16.64
N MET A 54 7.51 -34.58 -17.00
CA MET A 54 7.30 -35.64 -16.02
C MET A 54 8.66 -36.17 -15.55
N GLN A 55 8.91 -36.14 -14.25
CA GLN A 55 10.10 -36.76 -13.68
C GLN A 55 9.92 -38.27 -13.64
N THR A 56 10.88 -39.00 -14.18
CA THR A 56 10.82 -40.47 -14.30
C THR A 56 11.65 -41.20 -13.26
N GLU A 57 12.55 -40.48 -12.59
CA GLU A 57 13.52 -41.05 -11.65
C GLU A 57 13.57 -40.24 -10.33
N GLY A 58 14.14 -40.83 -9.27
CA GLY A 58 14.32 -40.21 -7.97
C GLY A 58 13.05 -40.06 -7.14
N LYS A 59 13.10 -39.21 -6.10
CA LYS A 59 11.99 -38.99 -5.14
C LYS A 59 10.77 -38.34 -5.79
N LEU A 60 10.95 -37.63 -6.92
CA LEU A 60 9.90 -36.92 -7.64
C LEU A 60 9.33 -37.72 -8.83
N ALA A 61 9.65 -39.01 -8.93
CA ALA A 61 9.16 -39.88 -10.01
C ALA A 61 7.61 -39.86 -10.08
N GLY A 62 7.09 -39.66 -11.30
CA GLY A 62 5.64 -39.52 -11.55
C GLY A 62 5.08 -38.13 -11.32
N CYS A 63 5.85 -37.19 -10.79
CA CYS A 63 5.46 -35.79 -10.65
C CYS A 63 5.77 -34.99 -11.92
N TRP A 64 4.94 -34.00 -12.21
CA TRP A 64 5.27 -32.98 -13.19
C TRP A 64 6.02 -31.86 -12.49
N VAL A 65 7.22 -31.59 -12.99
CA VAL A 65 8.14 -30.60 -12.39
C VAL A 65 8.52 -29.52 -13.39
N MET A 66 8.90 -28.36 -12.85
CA MET A 66 9.51 -27.25 -13.60
C MET A 66 10.94 -27.08 -13.10
N LYS A 67 11.89 -26.92 -14.02
CA LYS A 67 13.27 -26.54 -13.68
C LYS A 67 13.34 -25.11 -13.23
N ILE A 68 14.19 -24.85 -12.23
CA ILE A 68 14.47 -23.53 -11.71
C ILE A 68 15.82 -23.10 -12.26
N GLU A 69 15.86 -22.01 -13.00
CA GLU A 69 17.10 -21.35 -13.39
C GLU A 69 17.59 -20.48 -12.23
N GLU A 70 18.71 -20.84 -11.63
CA GLU A 70 19.41 -20.00 -10.66
C GLU A 70 20.12 -18.86 -11.40
N GLU A 71 19.61 -17.65 -11.34
CA GLU A 71 20.45 -16.47 -11.48
C GLU A 71 21.33 -16.39 -10.22
N GLY A 72 22.66 -16.53 -10.41
CA GLY A 72 23.64 -16.67 -9.34
C GLY A 72 23.57 -15.58 -8.28
N THR A 73 22.93 -15.87 -7.17
CA THR A 73 23.07 -15.16 -5.88
C THR A 73 22.79 -16.11 -4.73
N ALA A 74 23.49 -15.88 -3.63
CA ALA A 74 23.60 -16.67 -2.42
C ALA A 74 22.27 -17.24 -1.89
N ALA A 75 22.37 -18.41 -1.31
CA ALA A 75 21.31 -19.11 -0.60
C ALA A 75 20.52 -18.15 0.32
N GLU A 76 19.25 -17.88 -0.02
CA GLU A 76 18.30 -17.26 0.90
C GLU A 76 17.72 -18.39 1.79
N GLU A 77 18.07 -18.37 3.06
CA GLU A 77 17.43 -19.14 4.12
C GLU A 77 15.97 -18.67 4.26
N GLY A 78 15.02 -19.53 3.98
CA GLY A 78 13.60 -19.20 4.16
C GLY A 78 12.63 -20.04 3.34
N ALA A 79 12.76 -21.37 3.36
CA ALA A 79 11.69 -22.25 2.88
C ALA A 79 10.56 -22.34 3.93
N PRO A 80 9.25 -22.37 3.52
CA PRO A 80 8.16 -22.55 4.46
C PRO A 80 8.19 -23.93 5.10
N GLU A 81 7.97 -24.00 6.43
CA GLU A 81 7.99 -25.18 7.29
C GLU A 81 6.86 -26.21 7.06
N ASP A 82 6.23 -26.25 5.90
CA ASP A 82 5.21 -27.26 5.55
C ASP A 82 5.78 -28.46 4.76
N GLU A 83 7.11 -28.65 4.72
CA GLU A 83 7.73 -29.88 4.23
C GLU A 83 7.99 -30.84 5.41
N PRO A 84 7.72 -32.16 5.25
CA PRO A 84 8.02 -33.13 6.29
C PRO A 84 9.52 -33.15 6.60
N PRO A 85 9.96 -33.54 7.82
CA PRO A 85 11.35 -33.51 8.24
C PRO A 85 12.21 -34.35 7.28
N ALA A 86 13.19 -33.70 6.66
CA ALA A 86 14.16 -34.33 5.78
C ALA A 86 15.22 -35.04 6.61
N ASP A 87 15.09 -36.35 6.74
CA ASP A 87 16.25 -37.22 6.96
C ASP A 87 16.85 -37.50 5.56
N GLU A 88 18.05 -37.04 5.34
CA GLU A 88 18.97 -37.10 4.20
C GLU A 88 19.01 -35.80 3.35
N ALA A 89 20.22 -35.26 3.21
CA ALA A 89 20.52 -34.08 2.38
C ALA A 89 20.07 -34.34 0.93
N PRO A 90 19.18 -33.52 0.37
CA PRO A 90 18.70 -33.70 -1.00
C PRO A 90 19.84 -33.50 -2.00
N ASP A 91 19.86 -34.34 -3.04
CA ASP A 91 20.78 -34.23 -4.16
C ASP A 91 20.61 -32.80 -4.78
N LYS A 92 21.73 -32.09 -5.04
CA LYS A 92 21.74 -30.73 -5.58
C LYS A 92 20.94 -30.60 -6.88
N ALA A 93 20.66 -31.70 -7.59
CA ALA A 93 19.81 -31.72 -8.78
C ALA A 93 18.30 -31.64 -8.40
N GLU A 94 17.86 -32.24 -7.30
CA GLU A 94 16.44 -32.19 -6.84
C GLU A 94 16.05 -30.83 -6.28
N GLN A 95 17.01 -30.05 -5.76
CA GLN A 95 16.75 -28.66 -5.32
C GLN A 95 16.44 -27.70 -6.46
N ARG A 96 16.69 -28.10 -7.72
CA ARG A 96 16.45 -27.29 -8.93
C ARG A 96 15.12 -27.57 -9.62
N GLU A 97 14.29 -28.43 -9.04
CA GLU A 97 13.01 -28.85 -9.63
C GLU A 97 11.86 -28.60 -8.66
N LYS A 98 10.83 -27.91 -9.12
CA LYS A 98 9.62 -27.69 -8.31
C LYS A 98 8.45 -28.51 -8.83
N VAL A 99 7.80 -29.23 -7.92
CA VAL A 99 6.61 -30.02 -8.23
C VAL A 99 5.43 -29.08 -8.53
N ILE A 100 4.88 -29.20 -9.73
CA ILE A 100 3.70 -28.47 -10.20
C ILE A 100 2.45 -29.34 -10.07
N VAL A 101 2.56 -30.63 -10.45
CA VAL A 101 1.51 -31.63 -10.24
C VAL A 101 2.15 -32.84 -9.59
N ARG A 102 1.57 -33.35 -8.51
CA ARG A 102 2.02 -34.54 -7.80
C ARG A 102 1.73 -35.79 -8.60
N SER A 103 2.36 -36.90 -8.24
CA SER A 103 2.18 -38.22 -8.90
C SER A 103 0.76 -38.74 -8.83
N ASP A 104 -0.03 -38.31 -7.85
CA ASP A 104 -1.47 -38.63 -7.70
C ASP A 104 -2.40 -37.73 -8.56
N GLY A 105 -1.83 -36.80 -9.36
CA GLY A 105 -2.57 -35.84 -10.16
C GLY A 105 -2.97 -34.57 -9.40
N THR A 106 -2.64 -34.42 -8.12
CA THR A 106 -2.97 -33.24 -7.33
C THR A 106 -2.14 -32.04 -7.78
N VAL A 107 -2.82 -30.96 -8.18
CA VAL A 107 -2.20 -29.70 -8.55
C VAL A 107 -1.74 -28.98 -7.30
N THR A 108 -0.47 -28.56 -7.27
CA THR A 108 0.06 -27.73 -6.18
C THR A 108 -0.46 -26.29 -6.26
N TYR A 109 -0.26 -25.50 -5.20
CA TYR A 109 -0.62 -24.07 -5.20
C TYR A 109 0.12 -23.31 -6.30
N VAL A 110 1.37 -23.69 -6.62
CA VAL A 110 2.18 -23.07 -7.68
C VAL A 110 1.47 -23.15 -9.05
N GLY A 111 0.89 -24.31 -9.37
CA GLY A 111 0.16 -24.48 -10.62
C GLY A 111 -1.08 -23.59 -10.72
N LYS A 112 -1.81 -23.42 -9.63
CA LYS A 112 -2.97 -22.52 -9.58
C LYS A 112 -2.58 -21.06 -9.78
N ASP A 113 -1.49 -20.63 -9.16
CA ASP A 113 -0.97 -19.27 -9.27
C ASP A 113 -0.45 -18.98 -10.69
N MET A 114 0.15 -19.97 -11.38
CA MET A 114 0.52 -19.84 -12.79
C MET A 114 -0.71 -19.62 -13.68
N ALA A 115 -1.78 -20.40 -13.49
CA ALA A 115 -3.01 -20.24 -14.25
C ALA A 115 -3.64 -18.86 -14.03
N TYR A 116 -3.63 -18.39 -12.78
CA TYR A 116 -4.16 -17.08 -12.43
C TYR A 116 -3.29 -15.95 -13.00
N GLN A 117 -1.96 -16.10 -13.01
CA GLN A 117 -1.05 -15.14 -13.62
C GLN A 117 -1.26 -15.02 -15.14
N LEU A 118 -1.45 -16.15 -15.84
CA LEU A 118 -1.78 -16.16 -17.27
C LEU A 118 -3.11 -15.45 -17.54
N TRP A 119 -4.12 -15.66 -16.69
CA TRP A 119 -5.38 -14.93 -16.79
C TRP A 119 -5.19 -13.41 -16.60
N LYS A 120 -4.41 -12.98 -15.60
CA LYS A 120 -4.15 -11.55 -15.36
C LYS A 120 -3.60 -10.84 -16.61
N PHE A 121 -2.74 -11.50 -17.35
CA PHE A 121 -2.19 -10.99 -18.61
C PHE A 121 -3.08 -11.26 -19.84
N GLY A 122 -4.24 -11.92 -19.68
CA GLY A 122 -5.11 -12.27 -20.80
C GLY A 122 -4.60 -13.38 -21.72
N LEU A 123 -3.62 -14.17 -21.24
CA LEU A 123 -2.94 -15.22 -22.03
C LEU A 123 -3.62 -16.59 -21.90
N LEU A 124 -4.54 -16.76 -20.96
CA LEU A 124 -5.15 -18.05 -20.69
C LEU A 124 -6.16 -18.48 -21.74
N GLY A 125 -6.73 -17.55 -22.53
CA GLY A 125 -7.80 -17.83 -23.48
C GLY A 125 -9.15 -18.15 -22.83
N LYS A 126 -9.27 -17.99 -21.52
CA LYS A 126 -10.48 -18.15 -20.73
C LYS A 126 -10.65 -16.98 -19.78
N ASP A 127 -11.90 -16.69 -19.40
CA ASP A 127 -12.23 -15.63 -18.46
C ASP A 127 -13.21 -16.15 -17.40
N PHE A 128 -13.36 -15.40 -16.33
CA PHE A 128 -14.39 -15.58 -15.33
C PHE A 128 -15.73 -15.02 -15.84
N HIS A 129 -16.79 -15.43 -15.20
CA HIS A 129 -18.01 -14.64 -15.15
C HIS A 129 -17.93 -13.69 -13.95
N TYR A 130 -18.65 -12.56 -13.99
CA TYR A 130 -18.58 -11.51 -12.99
C TYR A 130 -19.96 -11.13 -12.47
N ARG A 131 -20.03 -10.80 -11.19
CA ARG A 131 -21.22 -10.25 -10.53
C ARG A 131 -20.82 -9.14 -9.56
N ILE A 132 -21.73 -8.22 -9.28
CA ILE A 132 -21.53 -7.22 -8.23
C ILE A 132 -21.56 -7.93 -6.86
N PHE A 133 -20.52 -7.72 -6.06
CA PHE A 133 -20.42 -8.19 -4.68
C PHE A 133 -20.94 -7.13 -3.71
N GLU A 134 -20.58 -5.86 -3.92
CA GLU A 134 -21.02 -4.71 -3.14
C GLU A 134 -21.18 -3.52 -4.08
N PRO A 135 -22.41 -2.96 -4.26
CA PRO A 135 -22.65 -1.89 -5.22
C PRO A 135 -22.08 -0.54 -4.77
N GLU A 136 -22.00 -0.28 -3.48
CA GLU A 136 -21.57 0.99 -2.87
C GLU A 136 -20.30 0.81 -2.02
N ALA A 137 -19.31 0.11 -2.58
CA ALA A 137 -18.02 -0.04 -1.90
C ALA A 137 -17.16 1.21 -2.01
N LEU A 138 -16.11 1.30 -1.19
CA LEU A 138 -15.12 2.37 -1.27
C LEU A 138 -14.44 2.37 -2.65
N GLY A 139 -14.57 3.46 -3.38
CA GLY A 139 -14.01 3.62 -4.74
C GLY A 139 -14.98 3.25 -5.87
N GLY A 140 -16.16 2.72 -5.57
CA GLY A 140 -17.19 2.34 -6.56
C GLY A 140 -17.68 0.91 -6.40
N PRO A 141 -18.40 0.34 -7.37
CA PRO A 141 -18.93 -1.00 -7.25
C PRO A 141 -17.82 -2.05 -7.21
N LEU A 142 -17.85 -2.87 -6.16
CA LEU A 142 -16.93 -4.01 -6.01
C LEU A 142 -17.50 -5.22 -6.74
N TRP A 143 -16.74 -5.75 -7.69
CA TRP A 143 -17.08 -6.94 -8.44
C TRP A 143 -16.51 -8.21 -7.77
N SER A 144 -17.06 -9.34 -8.15
CA SER A 144 -16.59 -10.66 -7.73
C SER A 144 -16.65 -11.62 -8.90
N THR A 145 -15.68 -12.53 -8.98
CA THR A 145 -15.76 -13.64 -9.93
C THR A 145 -16.88 -14.61 -9.56
N THR A 146 -17.35 -15.35 -10.54
CA THR A 146 -18.24 -16.51 -10.38
C THR A 146 -17.96 -17.53 -11.48
N SER A 147 -18.06 -18.81 -11.16
CA SER A 147 -18.03 -19.89 -12.14
C SER A 147 -19.39 -20.20 -12.76
N LEU A 148 -20.46 -19.58 -12.26
CA LEU A 148 -21.84 -19.82 -12.72
C LEU A 148 -22.22 -18.72 -13.73
N GLU A 149 -22.39 -19.11 -14.99
CA GLU A 149 -22.89 -18.23 -16.06
C GLU A 149 -24.25 -17.61 -15.73
N SER A 150 -25.14 -18.41 -15.11
CA SER A 150 -26.48 -17.94 -14.69
C SER A 150 -26.45 -16.82 -13.63
N SER A 151 -25.29 -16.62 -12.96
CA SER A 151 -25.08 -15.56 -11.98
C SER A 151 -24.31 -14.37 -12.56
N ALA A 152 -23.91 -14.42 -13.82
CA ALA A 152 -23.18 -13.35 -14.48
C ALA A 152 -24.07 -12.11 -14.65
N GLN A 153 -23.50 -10.94 -14.42
CA GLN A 153 -24.16 -9.66 -14.62
C GLN A 153 -23.52 -8.90 -15.78
N ALA A 154 -24.33 -8.27 -16.59
CA ALA A 154 -23.86 -7.43 -17.67
C ALA A 154 -23.19 -6.14 -17.13
N GLY A 155 -22.27 -5.58 -17.92
CA GLY A 155 -21.63 -4.30 -17.58
C GLY A 155 -20.39 -4.42 -16.68
N ALA A 156 -19.90 -5.64 -16.44
CA ALA A 156 -18.61 -5.81 -15.76
C ALA A 156 -17.48 -5.17 -16.58
N PRO A 157 -16.52 -4.50 -15.91
CA PRO A 157 -15.29 -4.05 -16.57
C PRO A 157 -14.53 -5.24 -17.17
N SER A 158 -13.70 -4.97 -18.18
CA SER A 158 -12.81 -6.00 -18.72
C SER A 158 -11.65 -6.19 -17.73
N PHE A 159 -11.84 -7.11 -16.79
CA PHE A 159 -10.77 -7.53 -15.88
C PHE A 159 -9.79 -8.46 -16.61
N GLY A 160 -8.56 -8.56 -16.10
CA GLY A 160 -7.48 -9.25 -16.80
C GLY A 160 -6.92 -8.42 -17.96
N ARG A 161 -6.10 -9.05 -18.85
CA ARG A 161 -5.39 -8.39 -19.96
C ARG A 161 -4.55 -7.19 -19.51
N ALA A 162 -3.98 -7.26 -18.32
CA ALA A 162 -3.15 -6.22 -17.75
C ALA A 162 -1.83 -6.08 -18.56
N SER A 163 -1.37 -4.85 -18.73
CA SER A 163 -0.03 -4.59 -19.27
C SER A 163 1.06 -4.83 -18.25
N TRP A 164 0.76 -4.60 -16.97
CA TRP A 164 1.62 -4.80 -15.81
C TRP A 164 0.85 -5.52 -14.71
N VAL A 165 1.49 -6.47 -14.06
CA VAL A 165 0.93 -7.15 -12.89
C VAL A 165 1.87 -6.98 -11.72
N CYS A 166 1.39 -6.30 -10.67
CA CYS A 166 2.10 -6.10 -9.43
C CYS A 166 1.52 -7.04 -8.37
N ASN A 167 2.27 -8.07 -8.01
CA ASN A 167 1.90 -9.01 -6.96
C ASN A 167 2.47 -8.51 -5.63
N VAL A 168 1.60 -8.03 -4.73
CA VAL A 168 1.97 -7.53 -3.39
C VAL A 168 1.98 -8.72 -2.44
N ILE A 169 3.15 -9.27 -2.18
CA ILE A 169 3.32 -10.55 -1.48
C ILE A 169 4.57 -10.48 -0.59
N ASP A 170 4.48 -11.11 0.58
CA ASP A 170 5.56 -11.24 1.55
C ASP A 170 6.86 -11.77 0.90
N THR A 171 8.00 -11.25 1.34
CA THR A 171 9.34 -11.59 0.81
C THR A 171 9.66 -13.09 0.91
N ARG A 172 9.11 -13.80 1.93
CA ARG A 172 9.27 -15.24 2.10
C ARG A 172 8.66 -16.08 0.98
N GLN A 173 7.84 -15.47 0.11
CA GLN A 173 7.25 -16.10 -1.08
C GLN A 173 7.94 -15.65 -2.39
N SER A 174 9.10 -15.01 -2.32
CA SER A 174 9.88 -14.55 -3.49
C SER A 174 10.14 -15.65 -4.51
N TYR A 175 10.39 -16.86 -4.02
CA TYR A 175 10.62 -18.02 -4.84
C TYR A 175 9.45 -18.32 -5.81
N LEU A 176 8.21 -18.29 -5.32
CA LEU A 176 7.03 -18.51 -6.14
C LEU A 176 6.93 -17.45 -7.26
N GLN A 177 7.26 -16.21 -6.94
CA GLN A 177 7.20 -15.11 -7.92
C GLN A 177 8.25 -15.27 -9.02
N LYS A 178 9.44 -15.79 -8.69
CA LYS A 178 10.47 -16.15 -9.68
C LYS A 178 9.94 -17.25 -10.63
N LEU A 179 9.28 -18.28 -10.10
CA LEU A 179 8.67 -19.35 -10.91
C LEU A 179 7.59 -18.83 -11.88
N LEU A 180 6.77 -17.88 -11.45
CA LEU A 180 5.75 -17.28 -12.32
C LEU A 180 6.39 -16.54 -13.51
N LYS A 181 7.48 -15.81 -13.28
CA LYS A 181 8.25 -15.17 -14.36
C LYS A 181 8.85 -16.17 -15.31
N GLN A 182 9.50 -17.21 -14.79
CA GLN A 182 10.12 -18.27 -15.60
C GLN A 182 9.06 -19.02 -16.43
N ALA A 183 7.89 -19.29 -15.87
CA ALA A 183 6.79 -19.90 -16.61
C ALA A 183 6.34 -19.04 -17.79
N LEU A 184 6.19 -17.73 -17.59
CA LEU A 184 5.83 -16.79 -18.66
C LEU A 184 6.92 -16.75 -19.75
N ALA A 185 8.20 -16.66 -19.38
CA ALA A 185 9.32 -16.65 -20.32
C ALA A 185 9.40 -17.97 -21.11
N ALA A 186 9.29 -19.13 -20.43
CA ALA A 186 9.31 -20.45 -21.05
C ALA A 186 8.14 -20.66 -22.04
N LEU A 187 7.03 -19.95 -21.85
CA LEU A 187 5.90 -19.89 -22.78
C LEU A 187 6.12 -18.91 -23.96
N GLY A 188 7.24 -18.19 -24.01
CA GLY A 188 7.54 -17.19 -25.04
C GLY A 188 6.95 -15.80 -24.75
N TYR A 189 6.48 -15.55 -23.53
CA TYR A 189 5.88 -14.27 -23.11
C TYR A 189 6.89 -13.40 -22.34
N GLU A 190 8.04 -13.08 -22.96
CA GLU A 190 9.14 -12.34 -22.33
C GLU A 190 8.71 -10.96 -21.81
N GLN A 191 7.88 -10.25 -22.55
CA GLN A 191 7.37 -8.95 -22.12
C GLN A 191 6.53 -9.08 -20.85
N GLN A 192 5.62 -10.03 -20.78
CA GLN A 192 4.78 -10.26 -19.61
C GLN A 192 5.60 -10.78 -18.43
N ALA A 193 6.64 -11.58 -18.70
CA ALA A 193 7.58 -12.01 -17.68
C ALA A 193 8.30 -10.79 -17.03
N SER A 194 8.78 -9.85 -17.85
CA SER A 194 9.40 -8.61 -17.36
C SER A 194 8.42 -7.68 -16.63
N HIS A 195 7.14 -7.68 -17.02
CA HIS A 195 6.07 -6.89 -16.43
C HIS A 195 5.35 -7.60 -15.26
N SER A 196 5.76 -8.81 -14.90
CA SER A 196 5.31 -9.52 -13.70
C SER A 196 6.17 -9.09 -12.51
N ILE A 197 5.69 -8.13 -11.73
CA ILE A 197 6.43 -7.51 -10.65
C ILE A 197 6.06 -8.16 -9.33
N HIS A 198 7.06 -8.62 -8.59
CA HIS A 198 6.92 -8.95 -7.18
C HIS A 198 7.15 -7.68 -6.34
N TYR A 199 6.09 -7.10 -5.83
CA TYR A 199 6.18 -6.04 -4.83
C TYR A 199 6.30 -6.70 -3.46
N SER A 200 7.54 -7.08 -3.11
CA SER A 200 7.84 -7.75 -1.85
C SER A 200 7.80 -6.76 -0.69
N TYR A 201 7.37 -7.22 0.47
CA TYR A 201 7.44 -6.50 1.74
C TYR A 201 7.89 -7.43 2.86
N GLU A 202 8.52 -6.85 3.89
CA GLU A 202 8.88 -7.54 5.11
C GLU A 202 7.74 -7.54 6.14
N MET A 203 7.86 -8.36 7.18
CA MET A 203 6.84 -8.47 8.20
C MET A 203 6.66 -7.16 8.97
N VAL A 204 5.46 -7.00 9.53
CA VAL A 204 5.14 -5.99 10.52
C VAL A 204 5.11 -6.66 11.89
N ALA A 205 5.94 -6.18 12.80
CA ALA A 205 6.00 -6.58 14.19
C ALA A 205 5.47 -5.44 15.09
N LEU A 206 5.29 -5.68 16.37
CA LEU A 206 4.91 -4.66 17.34
C LEU A 206 6.08 -4.30 18.25
N SER A 207 6.14 -3.04 18.68
CA SER A 207 6.97 -2.68 19.83
C SER A 207 6.44 -3.37 21.10
N HIS A 208 7.33 -3.60 22.06
CA HIS A 208 6.91 -4.16 23.36
C HIS A 208 5.88 -3.28 24.08
N ALA A 209 5.96 -1.96 23.91
CA ALA A 209 5.01 -1.01 24.48
C ALA A 209 3.63 -1.22 23.86
N THR A 210 3.55 -1.24 22.52
CA THR A 210 2.29 -1.47 21.80
C THR A 210 1.68 -2.83 22.10
N ALA A 211 2.50 -3.90 22.13
CA ALA A 211 2.01 -5.24 22.43
C ALA A 211 1.37 -5.32 23.83
N ARG A 212 2.02 -4.73 24.85
CA ARG A 212 1.46 -4.66 26.21
C ARG A 212 0.19 -3.81 26.29
N GLU A 213 0.15 -2.69 25.58
CA GLU A 213 -1.03 -1.83 25.52
C GLU A 213 -2.24 -2.55 24.91
N LEU A 214 -2.00 -3.44 23.94
CA LEU A 214 -3.02 -4.29 23.34
C LEU A 214 -3.34 -5.54 24.17
N GLY A 215 -2.73 -5.69 25.35
CA GLY A 215 -3.00 -6.78 26.29
C GLY A 215 -2.26 -8.08 26.03
N TYR A 216 -1.19 -8.05 25.23
CA TYR A 216 -0.36 -9.24 24.93
C TYR A 216 0.74 -9.42 25.98
N ASP A 217 0.98 -10.68 26.36
CA ASP A 217 2.12 -11.05 27.19
C ASP A 217 3.41 -11.02 26.33
N THR A 218 4.36 -10.18 26.72
CA THR A 218 5.64 -10.00 26.04
C THR A 218 6.79 -10.74 26.72
N SER A 219 6.51 -11.55 27.73
CA SER A 219 7.55 -12.23 28.52
C SER A 219 8.36 -13.22 27.70
N THR A 220 7.75 -13.87 26.71
CA THR A 220 8.42 -14.85 25.83
C THR A 220 9.36 -14.22 24.81
N ASP A 221 9.21 -12.94 24.52
CA ASP A 221 9.99 -12.18 23.55
C ASP A 221 10.88 -11.11 24.21
N ALA A 222 11.11 -11.19 25.53
CA ALA A 222 11.83 -10.18 26.31
C ALA A 222 13.24 -9.87 25.78
N ASP A 223 13.92 -10.87 25.20
CA ASP A 223 15.27 -10.76 24.66
C ASP A 223 15.29 -10.28 23.17
N ARG A 224 14.13 -10.12 22.56
CA ARG A 224 14.01 -9.65 21.16
C ARG A 224 13.73 -8.16 21.09
N PRO A 225 14.18 -7.47 20.02
CA PRO A 225 13.93 -6.04 19.86
C PRO A 225 12.45 -5.68 19.58
N PHE A 226 11.62 -6.68 19.29
CA PHE A 226 10.19 -6.52 18.96
C PHE A 226 9.41 -7.81 19.26
N VAL A 227 8.09 -7.71 19.28
CA VAL A 227 7.16 -8.82 19.42
C VAL A 227 6.65 -9.25 18.05
N GLU A 228 6.94 -10.50 17.67
CA GLU A 228 6.44 -11.07 16.41
C GLU A 228 4.97 -11.48 16.56
N VAL A 229 4.10 -10.89 15.74
CA VAL A 229 2.68 -11.24 15.69
C VAL A 229 2.49 -12.45 14.79
N SER A 230 2.11 -13.60 15.37
CA SER A 230 1.87 -14.82 14.62
C SER A 230 0.52 -15.42 15.01
N GLY A 231 -0.41 -15.45 14.06
CA GLY A 231 -1.72 -16.11 14.24
C GLY A 231 -1.59 -17.61 14.54
N ARG A 232 -0.54 -18.27 14.05
CA ARG A 232 -0.26 -19.68 14.33
C ARG A 232 0.13 -19.93 15.81
N LYS A 233 0.74 -18.94 16.45
CA LYS A 233 1.10 -18.99 17.89
C LYS A 233 -0.01 -18.48 18.80
N GLY A 234 -1.20 -18.18 18.27
CA GLY A 234 -2.31 -17.59 19.03
C GLY A 234 -2.13 -16.11 19.40
N LEU A 235 -1.08 -15.47 18.88
CA LEU A 235 -0.76 -14.05 19.08
C LEU A 235 -1.20 -13.23 17.86
N GLY A 236 -2.47 -13.35 17.47
CA GLY A 236 -3.03 -12.59 16.37
C GLY A 236 -3.56 -11.24 16.84
N VAL A 237 -2.90 -10.14 16.47
CA VAL A 237 -3.45 -8.79 16.66
C VAL A 237 -4.50 -8.53 15.60
N LYS A 238 -5.73 -8.21 16.03
CA LYS A 238 -6.74 -7.76 15.07
C LYS A 238 -6.44 -6.32 14.68
N ALA A 239 -6.45 -6.05 13.38
CA ALA A 239 -6.27 -4.68 12.88
C ALA A 239 -7.34 -3.72 13.43
N ASP A 240 -8.57 -4.20 13.65
CA ASP A 240 -9.63 -3.39 14.22
C ASP A 240 -9.31 -2.95 15.65
N ASP A 241 -8.80 -3.84 16.52
CA ASP A 241 -8.42 -3.50 17.90
C ASP A 241 -7.31 -2.43 17.93
N LEU A 242 -6.35 -2.52 16.99
CA LEU A 242 -5.30 -1.51 16.82
C LEU A 242 -5.88 -0.17 16.38
N LEU A 243 -6.75 -0.18 15.37
CA LEU A 243 -7.40 1.04 14.86
C LEU A 243 -8.28 1.70 15.91
N ASP A 244 -9.04 0.91 16.69
CA ASP A 244 -9.85 1.41 17.79
C ASP A 244 -8.97 2.10 18.84
N ARG A 245 -7.86 1.48 19.23
CA ARG A 245 -6.93 2.05 20.21
C ARG A 245 -6.29 3.35 19.73
N LEU A 246 -5.89 3.42 18.45
CA LEU A 246 -5.38 4.63 17.84
C LEU A 246 -6.44 5.74 17.80
N ALA A 247 -7.68 5.40 17.42
CA ALA A 247 -8.79 6.35 17.38
C ALA A 247 -9.13 6.90 18.77
N ASP A 248 -9.16 6.06 19.82
CA ASP A 248 -9.40 6.49 21.18
C ASP A 248 -8.35 7.49 21.69
N LYS A 249 -7.05 7.20 21.43
CA LYS A 249 -5.96 8.13 21.79
C LYS A 249 -6.05 9.44 20.98
N ALA A 250 -6.33 9.35 19.69
CA ALA A 250 -6.50 10.52 18.85
C ALA A 250 -7.70 11.37 19.30
N ALA A 251 -8.84 10.74 19.68
CA ALA A 251 -10.02 11.44 20.20
C ALA A 251 -9.71 12.21 21.48
N ALA A 252 -8.95 11.63 22.40
CA ALA A 252 -8.53 12.31 23.62
C ALA A 252 -7.70 13.58 23.34
N GLU A 253 -6.76 13.52 22.38
CA GLU A 253 -5.96 14.69 21.97
C GLU A 253 -6.80 15.74 21.23
N VAL A 254 -7.70 15.34 20.34
CA VAL A 254 -8.62 16.26 19.63
C VAL A 254 -9.52 16.99 20.62
N SER A 255 -10.16 16.29 21.55
CA SER A 255 -11.03 16.87 22.57
C SER A 255 -10.29 17.86 23.47
N LYS A 256 -9.06 17.55 23.84
CA LYS A 256 -8.22 18.43 24.66
C LYS A 256 -7.91 19.78 23.97
N ARG A 257 -7.73 19.76 22.66
CA ARG A 257 -7.38 20.94 21.86
C ARG A 257 -8.59 21.72 21.34
N ASN A 258 -9.73 21.06 21.20
CA ASN A 258 -10.96 21.60 20.60
C ASN A 258 -12.17 21.20 21.47
N ALA A 259 -12.22 21.73 22.69
CA ALA A 259 -13.27 21.38 23.66
C ALA A 259 -14.71 21.77 23.20
N GLU A 260 -14.83 22.60 22.18
CA GLU A 260 -16.10 23.06 21.60
C GLU A 260 -16.69 22.10 20.56
N LEU A 261 -15.92 21.11 20.08
CA LEU A 261 -16.38 20.22 19.03
C LEU A 261 -17.42 19.21 19.56
N PRO A 262 -18.48 18.92 18.78
CA PRO A 262 -19.39 17.82 19.08
C PRO A 262 -18.67 16.47 19.06
N ASP A 263 -19.11 15.53 19.91
CA ASP A 263 -18.51 14.18 20.01
C ASP A 263 -18.45 13.44 18.67
N ALA A 264 -19.46 13.62 17.81
CA ALA A 264 -19.49 13.01 16.48
C ALA A 264 -18.36 13.52 15.58
N ASP A 265 -18.03 14.81 15.65
CA ASP A 265 -16.93 15.42 14.90
C ASP A 265 -15.58 14.99 15.48
N VAL A 266 -15.45 14.96 16.80
CA VAL A 266 -14.24 14.44 17.47
C VAL A 266 -13.97 13.02 17.01
N LYS A 267 -14.97 12.15 17.00
CA LYS A 267 -14.84 10.77 16.56
C LYS A 267 -14.39 10.68 15.08
N ARG A 268 -15.04 11.41 14.19
CA ARG A 268 -14.72 11.44 12.75
C ARG A 268 -13.29 11.92 12.50
N ILE A 269 -12.86 12.97 13.18
CA ILE A 269 -11.49 13.50 13.10
C ILE A 269 -10.50 12.48 13.65
N ALA A 270 -10.77 11.86 14.77
CA ALA A 270 -9.92 10.86 15.42
C ALA A 270 -9.72 9.62 14.53
N GLU A 271 -10.78 9.11 13.90
CA GLU A 271 -10.70 8.01 12.93
C GLU A 271 -9.84 8.40 11.71
N THR A 272 -9.96 9.64 11.22
CA THR A 272 -9.14 10.16 10.13
C THR A 272 -7.66 10.25 10.53
N ILE A 273 -7.37 10.68 11.76
CA ILE A 273 -6.00 10.75 12.30
C ILE A 273 -5.42 9.34 12.47
N ALA A 274 -6.19 8.41 13.06
CA ALA A 274 -5.77 7.02 13.26
C ALA A 274 -5.42 6.33 11.93
N THR A 275 -6.26 6.52 10.91
CA THR A 275 -6.02 5.99 9.57
C THR A 275 -4.72 6.54 8.98
N ALA A 276 -4.50 7.86 9.04
CA ALA A 276 -3.28 8.47 8.52
C ALA A 276 -2.03 8.03 9.31
N ALA A 277 -2.16 7.86 10.64
CA ALA A 277 -1.07 7.36 11.48
C ALA A 277 -0.60 5.98 11.02
N VAL A 278 -1.53 5.02 10.83
CA VAL A 278 -1.18 3.67 10.34
C VAL A 278 -0.60 3.74 8.93
N ARG A 279 -1.28 4.39 8.00
CA ARG A 279 -0.86 4.41 6.59
C ARG A 279 0.50 5.03 6.39
N TYR A 280 0.74 6.20 7.00
CA TYR A 280 2.03 6.86 6.92
C TYR A 280 3.13 6.01 7.56
N PHE A 281 2.86 5.44 8.75
CA PHE A 281 3.83 4.60 9.44
C PHE A 281 4.27 3.40 8.59
N MET A 282 3.34 2.75 7.90
CA MET A 282 3.65 1.62 7.02
C MET A 282 4.46 2.04 5.78
N VAL A 283 4.20 3.23 5.23
CA VAL A 283 4.81 3.68 3.97
C VAL A 283 6.16 4.39 4.19
N LYS A 284 6.41 4.96 5.37
CA LYS A 284 7.67 5.72 5.62
C LYS A 284 8.93 4.88 5.57
N PHE A 285 8.81 3.56 5.78
CA PHE A 285 9.94 2.62 5.72
C PHE A 285 10.14 2.06 4.32
N SER A 286 11.38 1.68 4.01
CA SER A 286 11.66 0.86 2.83
C SER A 286 10.99 -0.51 2.97
N ARG A 287 10.42 -1.01 1.89
CA ARG A 287 9.70 -2.29 1.84
C ARG A 287 10.53 -3.52 2.26
N GLY A 288 11.87 -3.43 2.16
CA GLY A 288 12.81 -4.48 2.60
C GLY A 288 13.20 -4.41 4.08
N LYS A 289 12.49 -3.62 4.89
CA LYS A 289 12.74 -3.54 6.34
C LYS A 289 11.57 -4.08 7.13
N VAL A 290 11.89 -4.83 8.22
CA VAL A 290 10.90 -5.17 9.25
C VAL A 290 10.38 -3.88 9.86
N ILE A 291 9.07 -3.71 9.87
CA ILE A 291 8.39 -2.56 10.46
C ILE A 291 8.01 -2.94 11.89
N VAL A 292 8.57 -2.23 12.87
CA VAL A 292 8.18 -2.36 14.28
C VAL A 292 7.17 -1.27 14.59
N PHE A 293 5.88 -1.63 14.59
CA PHE A 293 4.81 -0.67 14.80
C PHE A 293 4.72 -0.24 16.26
N ASP A 294 4.75 1.07 16.47
CA ASP A 294 4.57 1.70 17.78
C ASP A 294 3.44 2.72 17.74
N ILE A 295 2.45 2.57 18.64
CA ILE A 295 1.26 3.42 18.68
C ILE A 295 1.62 4.88 18.99
N ASP A 296 2.51 5.12 19.97
CA ASP A 296 2.85 6.47 20.41
C ASP A 296 3.67 7.19 19.35
N GLU A 297 4.61 6.49 18.67
CA GLU A 297 5.36 7.04 17.54
C GLU A 297 4.43 7.35 16.35
N ALA A 298 3.51 6.45 16.02
CA ALA A 298 2.59 6.62 14.89
C ALA A 298 1.62 7.80 15.09
N LEU A 299 1.18 8.05 16.33
CA LEU A 299 0.28 9.15 16.70
C LEU A 299 1.01 10.46 17.07
N SER A 300 2.32 10.49 17.04
CA SER A 300 3.08 11.69 17.39
C SER A 300 2.67 12.88 16.50
N PHE A 301 2.53 14.05 17.11
CA PHE A 301 2.36 15.32 16.38
C PHE A 301 3.69 16.01 16.08
N GLU A 302 4.80 15.34 16.37
CA GLU A 302 6.14 15.79 16.10
C GLU A 302 6.92 14.69 15.36
N GLY A 303 7.84 15.08 14.48
CA GLY A 303 8.64 14.14 13.70
C GLY A 303 7.91 13.46 12.53
N GLU A 304 8.42 12.34 12.07
CA GLU A 304 7.93 11.61 10.89
C GLU A 304 6.66 10.80 11.18
N SER A 305 5.52 11.47 11.21
CA SER A 305 4.22 10.85 11.47
C SER A 305 3.11 11.37 10.58
N GLY A 306 2.05 10.56 10.37
CA GLY A 306 0.85 10.98 9.64
C GLY A 306 0.18 12.20 10.25
N PRO A 307 -0.07 12.22 11.57
CA PRO A 307 -0.67 13.38 12.26
C PRO A 307 0.14 14.67 12.12
N TYR A 308 1.46 14.63 12.14
CA TYR A 308 2.31 15.80 11.87
C TYR A 308 2.05 16.40 10.49
N LEU A 309 1.97 15.57 9.45
CA LEU A 309 1.70 16.01 8.09
C LEU A 309 0.28 16.56 7.93
N GLN A 310 -0.72 15.89 8.53
CA GLN A 310 -2.09 16.38 8.56
C GLN A 310 -2.16 17.75 9.24
N TYR A 311 -1.49 17.90 10.38
CA TYR A 311 -1.43 19.18 11.09
C TYR A 311 -0.81 20.29 10.24
N ALA A 312 0.27 20.01 9.52
CA ALA A 312 0.88 20.98 8.60
C ALA A 312 -0.08 21.42 7.48
N ALA A 313 -0.85 20.48 6.91
CA ALA A 313 -1.88 20.79 5.91
C ALA A 313 -3.06 21.60 6.51
N VAL A 314 -3.56 21.19 7.69
CA VAL A 314 -4.62 21.92 8.40
C VAL A 314 -4.19 23.36 8.76
N ARG A 315 -2.94 23.52 9.18
CA ARG A 315 -2.36 24.84 9.46
C ARG A 315 -2.38 25.73 8.21
N ALA A 316 -2.01 25.20 7.05
CA ALA A 316 -2.10 25.94 5.79
C ALA A 316 -3.54 26.28 5.41
N ASN A 317 -4.50 25.37 5.59
CA ASN A 317 -5.93 25.64 5.40
C ASN A 317 -6.41 26.80 6.27
N ASN A 318 -6.02 26.83 7.55
CA ASN A 318 -6.39 27.89 8.48
C ASN A 318 -5.82 29.26 8.10
N ILE A 319 -4.68 29.32 7.40
CA ILE A 319 -4.13 30.58 6.88
C ILE A 319 -5.10 31.18 5.87
N PHE A 320 -5.65 30.39 4.95
CA PHE A 320 -6.58 30.88 3.93
C PHE A 320 -7.92 31.31 4.50
N GLY A 321 -8.46 30.59 5.50
CA GLY A 321 -9.63 31.04 6.24
C GLY A 321 -9.43 32.45 6.83
N LYS A 322 -8.32 32.65 7.52
CA LYS A 322 -7.98 33.95 8.13
C LYS A 322 -7.61 35.04 7.12
N LEU A 323 -7.00 34.71 5.97
CA LEU A 323 -6.74 35.65 4.88
C LEU A 323 -8.05 36.21 4.31
N LYS A 324 -9.03 35.34 4.13
CA LYS A 324 -10.37 35.75 3.68
C LYS A 324 -11.06 36.65 4.70
N GLU A 325 -11.02 36.29 5.98
CA GLU A 325 -11.65 37.10 7.05
C GLU A 325 -10.97 38.44 7.26
N ARG A 326 -9.62 38.51 7.28
CA ARG A 326 -8.87 39.72 7.63
C ARG A 326 -8.58 40.64 6.45
N HIS A 327 -8.33 40.05 5.28
CA HIS A 327 -7.84 40.79 4.10
C HIS A 327 -8.75 40.70 2.89
N GLY A 328 -9.86 39.93 2.97
CA GLY A 328 -10.78 39.73 1.83
C GLY A 328 -10.14 38.91 0.68
N ILE A 329 -9.00 38.30 0.89
CA ILE A 329 -8.29 37.53 -0.12
C ILE A 329 -8.90 36.13 -0.14
N ASP A 330 -9.61 35.81 -1.22
CA ASP A 330 -10.08 34.45 -1.51
C ASP A 330 -9.03 33.74 -2.34
N GLU A 331 -8.78 32.48 -2.04
CA GLU A 331 -7.81 31.65 -2.76
C GLU A 331 -8.06 31.60 -4.27
N ARG A 332 -9.34 31.58 -4.68
CA ARG A 332 -9.70 31.60 -6.11
C ARG A 332 -9.26 32.87 -6.83
N SER A 333 -9.14 33.96 -6.09
CA SER A 333 -8.71 35.25 -6.63
C SER A 333 -7.18 35.42 -6.65
N LEU A 334 -6.43 34.56 -5.95
CA LEU A 334 -4.97 34.64 -5.83
C LEU A 334 -4.27 34.64 -7.19
N LEU A 335 -4.62 33.70 -8.08
CA LEU A 335 -3.98 33.59 -9.40
C LEU A 335 -4.22 34.86 -10.26
N GLY A 336 -5.42 35.41 -10.21
CA GLY A 336 -5.73 36.67 -10.91
C GLY A 336 -4.98 37.85 -10.33
N ALA A 337 -4.85 37.92 -9.00
CA ALA A 337 -4.11 38.97 -8.31
C ALA A 337 -2.59 38.88 -8.59
N LEU A 338 -2.03 37.64 -8.63
CA LEU A 338 -0.63 37.42 -8.97
C LEU A 338 -0.25 37.90 -10.37
N ALA A 339 -1.16 37.77 -11.35
CA ALA A 339 -0.90 38.21 -12.71
C ALA A 339 -0.65 39.74 -12.79
N SER A 340 -1.11 40.50 -11.79
CA SER A 340 -0.95 41.95 -11.68
C SER A 340 0.06 42.39 -10.60
N ALA A 341 0.63 41.41 -9.84
CA ALA A 341 1.56 41.71 -8.77
C ALA A 341 2.97 41.93 -9.34
N ALA A 342 3.70 42.90 -8.76
CA ALA A 342 5.09 43.09 -9.11
C ALA A 342 5.95 41.89 -8.72
N PRO A 343 6.82 41.37 -9.62
CA PRO A 343 7.67 40.23 -9.35
C PRO A 343 8.88 40.55 -8.47
N ASP A 344 9.02 41.80 -8.02
CA ASP A 344 10.21 42.29 -7.30
C ASP A 344 10.55 41.48 -6.06
N VAL A 345 9.52 40.94 -5.38
CA VAL A 345 9.69 40.05 -4.22
C VAL A 345 10.40 38.75 -4.57
N LEU A 346 10.17 38.24 -5.80
CA LEU A 346 10.82 37.02 -6.28
C LEU A 346 12.19 37.24 -6.89
N GLN A 347 12.49 38.50 -7.28
CA GLN A 347 13.73 38.89 -7.93
C GLN A 347 14.74 39.49 -6.94
N ALA A 348 14.31 39.73 -5.70
CA ALA A 348 15.21 40.18 -4.64
C ALA A 348 16.30 39.15 -4.36
N ASP A 349 17.55 39.62 -4.26
CA ASP A 349 18.66 38.77 -3.86
C ASP A 349 18.82 38.84 -2.32
N ASP A 350 17.77 38.38 -1.63
CA ASP A 350 17.72 38.33 -0.18
C ASP A 350 17.26 36.93 0.32
N GLN A 351 17.44 36.72 1.62
CA GLN A 351 17.10 35.41 2.22
C GLN A 351 15.62 35.07 2.13
N GLU A 352 14.73 36.04 2.14
CA GLU A 352 13.30 35.79 2.01
C GLU A 352 12.94 35.26 0.62
N ALA A 353 13.46 35.89 -0.43
CA ALA A 353 13.25 35.43 -1.80
C ALA A 353 13.82 34.00 -2.00
N HIS A 354 15.01 33.71 -1.47
CA HIS A 354 15.60 32.38 -1.53
C HIS A 354 14.75 31.33 -0.78
N ASP A 355 14.29 31.64 0.44
CA ASP A 355 13.46 30.72 1.23
C ASP A 355 12.09 30.49 0.57
N LEU A 356 11.49 31.53 -0.06
CA LEU A 356 10.24 31.42 -0.79
C LEU A 356 10.39 30.54 -2.04
N TRP A 357 11.44 30.78 -2.84
CA TRP A 357 11.76 29.92 -3.98
C TRP A 357 12.08 28.49 -3.55
N GLY A 358 12.78 28.31 -2.43
CA GLY A 358 13.05 26.99 -1.86
C GLY A 358 11.75 26.20 -1.59
N LEU A 359 10.74 26.86 -0.99
CA LEU A 359 9.43 26.24 -0.75
C LEU A 359 8.71 25.91 -2.06
N VAL A 360 8.72 26.82 -3.04
CA VAL A 360 8.04 26.62 -4.35
C VAL A 360 8.72 25.48 -5.12
N LEU A 361 10.04 25.47 -5.21
CA LEU A 361 10.77 24.45 -5.95
C LEU A 361 10.65 23.07 -5.28
N GLU A 362 10.73 22.99 -3.93
CA GLU A 362 10.49 21.73 -3.24
C GLU A 362 9.06 21.24 -3.46
N SER A 363 8.07 22.14 -3.45
CA SER A 363 6.67 21.79 -3.78
C SER A 363 6.52 21.25 -5.19
N ALA A 364 7.26 21.76 -6.17
CA ALA A 364 7.19 21.35 -7.57
C ALA A 364 7.73 19.94 -7.85
N ARG A 365 8.44 19.33 -6.91
CA ARG A 365 9.11 18.03 -7.10
C ARG A 365 8.19 16.82 -7.00
N LEU A 366 6.91 16.97 -6.68
CA LEU A 366 6.02 15.83 -6.42
C LEU A 366 5.98 14.85 -7.58
N ASP A 367 5.88 15.33 -8.81
CA ASP A 367 5.81 14.46 -10.00
C ASP A 367 7.11 13.64 -10.18
N ASP A 368 8.28 14.26 -9.99
CA ASP A 368 9.58 13.58 -10.04
C ASP A 368 9.71 12.52 -8.94
N VAL A 369 9.19 12.82 -7.74
CA VAL A 369 9.19 11.91 -6.60
C VAL A 369 8.29 10.71 -6.85
N VAL A 370 7.10 10.93 -7.43
CA VAL A 370 6.18 9.85 -7.83
C VAL A 370 6.83 8.97 -8.88
N ASP A 371 7.43 9.57 -9.90
CA ASP A 371 8.15 8.87 -10.96
C ASP A 371 9.31 8.02 -10.41
N GLN A 372 10.05 8.57 -9.44
CA GLN A 372 11.07 7.82 -8.71
C GLN A 372 10.47 6.64 -7.96
N GLY A 373 9.37 6.85 -7.21
CA GLY A 373 8.70 5.80 -6.45
C GLY A 373 8.21 4.66 -7.33
N VAL A 374 7.65 4.97 -8.50
CA VAL A 374 7.21 3.98 -9.50
C VAL A 374 8.41 3.20 -10.06
N ARG A 375 9.50 3.88 -10.44
CA ARG A 375 10.69 3.22 -11.01
C ARG A 375 11.43 2.33 -10.01
N THR A 376 11.52 2.77 -8.76
CA THR A 376 12.26 2.04 -7.72
C THR A 376 11.40 1.07 -6.93
N LEU A 377 10.07 1.14 -7.07
CA LEU A 377 9.09 0.44 -6.25
C LEU A 377 9.22 0.76 -4.75
N GLU A 378 9.68 1.97 -4.41
CA GLU A 378 9.88 2.44 -3.05
C GLU A 378 8.93 3.59 -2.72
N LEU A 379 7.81 3.26 -2.05
CA LEU A 379 6.81 4.25 -1.66
C LEU A 379 7.32 5.21 -0.57
N SER A 380 8.34 4.81 0.18
CA SER A 380 8.98 5.62 1.22
C SER A 380 9.57 6.94 0.70
N VAL A 381 9.85 7.04 -0.61
CA VAL A 381 10.32 8.31 -1.20
C VAL A 381 9.23 9.39 -1.16
N VAL A 382 7.96 9.00 -1.35
CA VAL A 382 6.80 9.92 -1.25
C VAL A 382 6.60 10.37 0.20
N ALA A 383 6.71 9.44 1.15
CA ALA A 383 6.58 9.75 2.58
C ALA A 383 7.68 10.74 3.06
N LYS A 384 8.93 10.49 2.66
CA LYS A 384 10.07 11.38 2.98
C LYS A 384 9.92 12.76 2.34
N TYR A 385 9.47 12.80 1.09
CA TYR A 385 9.18 14.06 0.41
C TYR A 385 8.12 14.86 1.17
N ALA A 386 6.97 14.23 1.50
CA ALA A 386 5.89 14.90 2.23
C ALA A 386 6.38 15.45 3.58
N PHE A 387 7.23 14.71 4.30
CA PHE A 387 7.80 15.15 5.56
C PHE A 387 8.76 16.34 5.36
N GLY A 388 9.71 16.25 4.42
CA GLY A 388 10.62 17.36 4.09
C GLY A 388 9.87 18.62 3.65
N LEU A 389 8.83 18.46 2.84
CA LEU A 389 7.97 19.56 2.38
C LEU A 389 7.22 20.22 3.55
N ALA A 390 6.69 19.44 4.50
CA ALA A 390 6.05 19.96 5.71
C ALA A 390 7.04 20.71 6.62
N GLN A 391 8.28 20.21 6.74
CA GLN A 391 9.34 20.90 7.48
C GLN A 391 9.74 22.22 6.80
N ALA A 392 9.89 22.24 5.47
CA ALA A 392 10.20 23.44 4.71
C ALA A 392 9.11 24.52 4.91
N PHE A 393 7.84 24.13 4.84
CA PHE A 393 6.72 25.04 5.13
C PHE A 393 6.74 25.56 6.57
N ASN A 394 6.93 24.70 7.55
CA ASN A 394 6.95 25.13 8.94
C ASN A 394 8.10 26.13 9.21
N GLY A 395 9.31 25.87 8.64
CA GLY A 395 10.45 26.78 8.71
C GLY A 395 10.18 28.12 8.02
N PHE A 396 9.60 28.08 6.82
CA PHE A 396 9.22 29.28 6.06
C PHE A 396 8.19 30.12 6.83
N TYR A 397 7.07 29.51 7.25
CA TYR A 397 5.97 30.21 7.91
C TYR A 397 6.36 30.80 9.27
N HIS A 398 7.30 30.17 9.97
CA HIS A 398 7.85 30.70 11.22
C HIS A 398 8.64 32.00 11.01
N LYS A 399 9.44 32.07 9.95
CA LYS A 399 10.24 33.24 9.61
C LYS A 399 9.40 34.36 8.95
N TYR A 400 8.48 33.97 8.07
CA TYR A 400 7.74 34.87 7.18
C TYR A 400 6.22 34.68 7.35
N PRO A 401 5.61 35.26 8.40
CA PRO A 401 4.18 35.16 8.63
C PRO A 401 3.38 35.78 7.47
N VAL A 402 2.41 35.04 6.93
CA VAL A 402 1.56 35.51 5.81
C VAL A 402 0.51 36.52 6.28
N LEU A 403 -0.13 36.24 7.42
CA LEU A 403 -1.28 36.99 7.92
C LEU A 403 -0.94 38.39 8.44
N ASN A 404 0.26 38.55 8.94
CA ASN A 404 0.70 39.79 9.60
C ASN A 404 1.65 40.62 8.72
N GLU A 405 1.86 40.24 7.45
CA GLU A 405 2.65 41.02 6.50
C GLU A 405 1.83 42.25 6.06
N GLU A 406 2.42 43.42 6.22
CA GLU A 406 1.77 44.70 5.89
C GLU A 406 1.80 44.98 4.39
N ARG A 407 2.91 44.63 3.71
CA ARG A 407 3.06 44.81 2.26
C ARG A 407 2.15 43.84 1.51
N ALA A 408 1.20 44.41 0.76
CA ALA A 408 0.17 43.61 0.10
C ALA A 408 0.72 42.67 -0.99
N ASP A 409 1.76 43.10 -1.71
CA ASP A 409 2.43 42.33 -2.76
C ASP A 409 3.20 41.14 -2.15
N VAL A 410 3.98 41.35 -1.08
CA VAL A 410 4.72 40.31 -0.36
C VAL A 410 3.76 39.28 0.25
N ARG A 411 2.68 39.76 0.92
CA ARG A 411 1.64 38.90 1.47
C ARG A 411 1.01 38.01 0.38
N LEU A 412 0.78 38.57 -0.80
CA LEU A 412 0.20 37.85 -1.93
C LEU A 412 1.15 36.73 -2.42
N TRP A 413 2.44 37.02 -2.59
CA TRP A 413 3.42 36.02 -3.02
C TRP A 413 3.63 34.92 -1.98
N ARG A 414 3.72 35.29 -0.68
CA ARG A 414 3.76 34.29 0.40
C ARG A 414 2.50 33.41 0.42
N ALA A 415 1.31 34.00 0.25
CA ALA A 415 0.07 33.26 0.20
C ALA A 415 0.03 32.30 -1.00
N ALA A 416 0.51 32.73 -2.17
CA ALA A 416 0.60 31.88 -3.36
C ALA A 416 1.54 30.68 -3.16
N ALA A 417 2.71 30.89 -2.59
CA ALA A 417 3.64 29.81 -2.26
C ALA A 417 3.02 28.81 -1.28
N VAL A 418 2.30 29.28 -0.25
CA VAL A 418 1.60 28.43 0.71
C VAL A 418 0.42 27.69 0.06
N ALA A 419 -0.31 28.31 -0.89
CA ALA A 419 -1.37 27.63 -1.65
C ALA A 419 -0.81 26.47 -2.47
N TYR A 420 0.30 26.71 -3.16
CA TYR A 420 0.97 25.69 -3.97
C TYR A 420 1.50 24.56 -3.09
N TYR A 421 2.24 24.88 -2.02
CA TYR A 421 2.68 23.92 -1.02
C TYR A 421 1.54 23.05 -0.50
N ARG A 422 0.43 23.65 -0.08
CA ARG A 422 -0.72 22.94 0.46
C ARG A 422 -1.31 21.97 -0.55
N ALA A 423 -1.44 22.39 -1.81
CA ALA A 423 -1.94 21.53 -2.89
C ALA A 423 -1.05 20.30 -3.06
N GLN A 424 0.28 20.49 -3.11
CA GLN A 424 1.24 19.40 -3.29
C GLN A 424 1.29 18.46 -2.08
N LEU A 425 1.30 19.01 -0.85
CA LEU A 425 1.27 18.18 0.36
C LEU A 425 -0.04 17.35 0.44
N THR A 426 -1.19 17.97 0.14
CA THR A 426 -2.49 17.28 0.15
C THR A 426 -2.51 16.16 -0.88
N GLN A 427 -1.95 16.39 -2.06
CA GLN A 427 -1.83 15.37 -3.10
C GLN A 427 -0.88 14.23 -2.68
N ALA A 428 0.26 14.54 -2.10
CA ALA A 428 1.18 13.52 -1.55
C ALA A 428 0.51 12.67 -0.45
N LEU A 429 -0.25 13.31 0.45
CA LEU A 429 -1.04 12.62 1.47
C LEU A 429 -2.13 11.74 0.85
N ALA A 430 -2.83 12.20 -0.18
CA ALA A 430 -3.85 11.43 -0.89
C ALA A 430 -3.25 10.19 -1.57
N LEU A 431 -2.06 10.29 -2.19
CA LEU A 431 -1.33 9.15 -2.76
C LEU A 431 -1.01 8.08 -1.70
N MET A 432 -0.72 8.50 -0.47
CA MET A 432 -0.53 7.59 0.65
C MET A 432 -1.85 7.13 1.31
N GLY A 433 -3.01 7.61 0.82
CA GLY A 433 -4.33 7.33 1.39
C GLY A 433 -4.58 8.01 2.74
N CYS A 434 -3.84 9.09 3.03
CA CYS A 434 -4.00 9.89 4.23
C CYS A 434 -4.92 11.08 3.93
N THR A 435 -6.12 11.07 4.48
CA THR A 435 -7.07 12.18 4.36
C THR A 435 -6.71 13.30 5.33
N VAL A 436 -6.84 14.55 4.91
CA VAL A 436 -6.61 15.73 5.76
C VAL A 436 -7.93 16.11 6.42
N PRO A 437 -8.03 16.15 7.78
CA PRO A 437 -9.23 16.58 8.47
C PRO A 437 -9.42 18.10 8.39
N GLU A 438 -10.63 18.58 8.65
CA GLU A 438 -10.93 20.02 8.64
C GLU A 438 -10.27 20.77 9.81
N LYS A 439 -10.14 20.11 10.94
CA LYS A 439 -9.54 20.62 12.18
C LYS A 439 -8.70 19.55 12.86
N MET A 440 -7.73 19.97 13.64
CA MET A 440 -6.91 19.13 14.52
C MET A 440 -6.60 19.82 15.84
#